data_0dfa9240d5d4b8b190163cd0e922541b
#
_entry.id   0dfa9240d5d4b8b190163cd0e922541b
#
_cell.length_a   1.000
_cell.length_b   1.000
_cell.length_c   1.000
_cell.angle_alpha   90.00
_cell.angle_beta   90.00
_cell.angle_gamma   90.00
#
_symmetry.space_group_name_H-M   'P 1'
#
loop_
_entity.id
_entity.type
_entity.pdbx_description
1 polymer ?
#
loop_
_entity_poly.entity_id
_entity_poly.type
_entity_poly.pdbx_seq_one_letter_code
_entity_poly.pdbx_strand_id
1 'polypeptide(L)'
;MATIKKPDLSDPKLREMLKQGMGHNYYGEPAWPNDLLYIFPVVILGTIACCVALAVLDPAMVGEPADPFATPLEILPEWYLYPTFQILRIVPNKLLGIGAMTAIPLGLMLVPFIESINKFQNPFRRPVATTVFLFGTLVTLWLGIGATFPIQESLTLGLF
;
A
#
# COMPACT_ATOMS: atom_id res chain seq x y z
N MET A 1 24.51 7.72 23.46
CA MET A 1 23.36 6.90 22.99
C MET A 1 22.79 6.14 24.17
N ALA A 2 21.48 6.20 24.38
CA ALA A 2 20.82 5.38 25.38
C ALA A 2 20.85 3.90 24.94
N THR A 3 21.09 3.01 25.91
CA THR A 3 21.26 1.57 25.63
C THR A 3 19.94 0.91 25.30
N ILE A 4 19.96 0.05 24.28
CA ILE A 4 18.81 -0.79 23.91
C ILE A 4 18.61 -1.86 24.98
N LYS A 5 17.44 -1.92 25.55
CA LYS A 5 17.06 -2.95 26.50
C LYS A 5 16.56 -4.19 25.77
N LYS A 6 17.24 -5.31 25.93
CA LYS A 6 16.83 -6.59 25.36
C LYS A 6 15.79 -7.28 26.26
N PRO A 7 14.88 -8.09 25.68
CA PRO A 7 13.90 -8.84 26.48
C PRO A 7 14.60 -9.89 27.35
N ASP A 8 14.22 -9.97 28.61
CA ASP A 8 14.69 -11.00 29.52
C ASP A 8 13.82 -12.25 29.37
N LEU A 9 14.32 -13.23 28.64
CA LEU A 9 13.62 -14.49 28.38
C LEU A 9 13.70 -15.48 29.59
N SER A 10 14.43 -15.13 30.62
CA SER A 10 14.46 -15.93 31.86
C SER A 10 13.20 -15.75 32.73
N ASP A 11 12.53 -14.61 32.59
CA ASP A 11 11.26 -14.33 33.25
C ASP A 11 10.10 -15.12 32.60
N PRO A 12 9.46 -16.05 33.32
CA PRO A 12 8.38 -16.87 32.77
C PRO A 12 7.15 -16.05 32.39
N LYS A 13 6.86 -14.98 33.15
CA LYS A 13 5.70 -14.10 32.87
C LYS A 13 5.88 -13.35 31.54
N LEU A 14 7.06 -12.77 31.34
CA LEU A 14 7.37 -12.08 30.12
C LEU A 14 7.35 -13.04 28.91
N ARG A 15 7.88 -14.27 29.10
CA ARG A 15 7.86 -15.28 28.04
C ARG A 15 6.44 -15.67 27.62
N GLU A 16 5.53 -15.83 28.55
CA GLU A 16 4.14 -16.13 28.25
C GLU A 16 3.44 -14.96 27.55
N MET A 17 3.66 -13.73 28.01
CA MET A 17 3.12 -12.53 27.36
C MET A 17 3.63 -12.40 25.94
N LEU A 18 4.91 -12.64 25.69
CA LEU A 18 5.49 -12.59 24.34
C LEU A 18 4.90 -13.67 23.41
N LYS A 19 4.60 -14.86 23.93
CA LYS A 19 3.90 -15.90 23.16
C LYS A 19 2.49 -15.49 22.73
N GLN A 20 1.85 -14.66 23.53
CA GLN A 20 0.51 -14.12 23.27
C GLN A 20 0.53 -12.83 22.43
N GLY A 21 1.72 -12.36 22.03
CA GLY A 21 1.88 -11.11 21.29
C GLY A 21 1.83 -9.86 22.17
N MET A 22 1.99 -10.00 23.48
CA MET A 22 2.02 -8.92 24.45
C MET A 22 3.42 -8.78 25.08
N GLY A 23 3.64 -7.78 25.92
CA GLY A 23 4.90 -7.61 26.66
C GLY A 23 5.98 -6.84 25.92
N HIS A 24 5.67 -6.20 24.82
CA HIS A 24 6.62 -5.37 24.05
C HIS A 24 6.99 -4.06 24.75
N ASN A 25 6.30 -3.67 25.81
CA ASN A 25 6.59 -2.51 26.64
C ASN A 25 7.65 -2.77 27.72
N TYR A 26 8.09 -4.01 27.91
CA TYR A 26 9.13 -4.38 28.87
C TYR A 26 10.56 -4.22 28.33
N TYR A 27 10.72 -4.05 27.05
CA TYR A 27 12.02 -3.95 26.38
C TYR A 27 11.96 -3.01 25.18
N GLY A 28 13.10 -2.69 24.61
CA GLY A 28 13.23 -1.88 23.42
C GLY A 28 14.13 -0.68 23.61
N GLU A 29 14.04 0.26 22.71
CA GLU A 29 14.78 1.51 22.74
C GLU A 29 14.02 2.56 23.55
N PRO A 30 14.74 3.45 24.28
CA PRO A 30 14.09 4.58 24.93
C PRO A 30 13.56 5.54 23.89
N ALA A 31 12.35 6.04 24.10
CA ALA A 31 11.73 7.01 23.19
C ALA A 31 12.52 8.32 23.09
N TRP A 32 13.09 8.76 24.18
CA TRP A 32 13.99 9.91 24.23
C TRP A 32 15.42 9.46 24.59
N PRO A 33 16.47 9.88 23.88
CA PRO A 33 16.46 10.73 22.68
C PRO A 33 16.36 9.96 21.36
N ASN A 34 16.29 8.63 21.38
CA ASN A 34 16.48 7.78 20.19
C ASN A 34 15.42 8.05 19.11
N ASP A 35 14.14 8.02 19.46
CA ASP A 35 13.06 8.22 18.48
C ASP A 35 12.73 9.70 18.29
N LEU A 36 12.51 10.43 19.38
CA LEU A 36 12.01 11.80 19.30
C LEU A 36 13.04 12.79 18.77
N LEU A 37 14.32 12.60 19.08
CA LEU A 37 15.38 13.54 18.68
C LEU A 37 16.10 13.12 17.40
N TYR A 38 16.25 11.83 17.13
CA TYR A 38 17.07 11.33 16.02
C TYR A 38 16.26 10.75 14.86
N ILE A 39 15.14 10.08 15.12
CA ILE A 39 14.35 9.42 14.09
C ILE A 39 13.25 10.32 13.53
N PHE A 40 12.51 11.01 14.36
CA PHE A 40 11.43 11.89 13.91
C PHE A 40 11.90 13.02 12.98
N PRO A 41 13.01 13.74 13.25
CA PRO A 41 13.54 14.71 12.31
C PRO A 41 13.90 14.11 10.95
N VAL A 42 14.44 12.90 10.90
CA VAL A 42 14.76 12.20 9.64
C VAL A 42 13.49 11.87 8.86
N VAL A 43 12.45 11.38 9.53
CA VAL A 43 11.15 11.09 8.90
C VAL A 43 10.51 12.36 8.35
N ILE A 44 10.51 13.44 9.11
CA ILE A 44 9.95 14.73 8.69
C ILE A 44 10.69 15.26 7.47
N LEU A 45 12.01 15.29 7.52
CA LEU A 45 12.83 15.75 6.39
C LEU A 45 12.66 14.86 5.15
N GLY A 46 12.60 13.55 5.31
CA GLY A 46 12.35 12.61 4.23
C GLY A 46 10.99 12.83 3.58
N THR A 47 9.95 13.05 4.37
CA THR A 47 8.61 13.35 3.87
C THR A 47 8.56 14.66 3.10
N ILE A 48 9.16 15.72 3.63
CA ILE A 48 9.26 17.02 2.96
C ILE A 48 10.05 16.89 1.66
N ALA A 49 11.17 16.19 1.67
CA ALA A 49 11.98 15.97 0.49
C ALA A 49 11.21 15.23 -0.62
N CYS A 50 10.48 14.18 -0.28
CA CYS A 50 9.62 13.47 -1.24
C CYS A 50 8.52 14.37 -1.80
N CYS A 51 7.83 15.13 -0.97
CA CYS A 51 6.78 16.05 -1.41
C CYS A 51 7.32 17.14 -2.34
N VAL A 52 8.44 17.75 -1.99
CA VAL A 52 9.07 18.81 -2.82
C VAL A 52 9.59 18.22 -4.13
N ALA A 53 10.24 17.07 -4.10
CA ALA A 53 10.75 16.43 -5.31
C ALA A 53 9.62 16.09 -6.30
N LEU A 54 8.52 15.51 -5.82
CA LEU A 54 7.36 15.21 -6.66
C LEU A 54 6.69 16.48 -7.19
N ALA A 55 6.59 17.52 -6.38
CA ALA A 55 6.00 18.80 -6.80
C ALA A 55 6.83 19.51 -7.89
N VAL A 56 8.15 19.36 -7.87
CA VAL A 56 9.06 19.95 -8.86
C VAL A 56 9.10 19.13 -10.15
N LEU A 57 9.14 17.79 -10.03
CA LEU A 57 9.27 16.89 -11.18
C LEU A 57 7.96 16.70 -11.94
N ASP A 58 6.85 16.71 -11.23
CA ASP A 58 5.50 16.51 -11.80
C ASP A 58 4.53 17.54 -11.20
N PRO A 59 4.65 18.83 -11.59
CA PRO A 59 3.77 19.86 -11.08
C PRO A 59 2.33 19.62 -11.54
N ALA A 60 1.38 19.87 -10.64
CA ALA A 60 -0.04 19.82 -10.98
C ALA A 60 -0.37 20.88 -12.04
N MET A 61 -0.85 20.43 -13.18
CA MET A 61 -1.23 21.32 -14.28
C MET A 61 -2.72 21.60 -14.22
N VAL A 62 -3.08 22.85 -14.46
CA VAL A 62 -4.47 23.26 -14.69
C VAL A 62 -4.76 23.08 -16.18
N GLY A 63 -5.80 22.30 -16.49
CA GLY A 63 -6.22 22.07 -17.86
C GLY A 63 -6.92 23.28 -18.49
N GLU A 64 -7.44 23.10 -19.69
CA GLU A 64 -8.24 24.12 -20.38
C GLU A 64 -9.55 24.40 -19.62
N PRO A 65 -10.15 25.60 -19.82
CA PRO A 65 -11.45 25.92 -19.25
C PRO A 65 -12.50 24.87 -19.63
N ALA A 66 -13.38 24.52 -18.69
CA ALA A 66 -14.40 23.52 -18.92
C ALA A 66 -15.38 23.96 -20.02
N ASP A 67 -15.54 23.12 -21.04
CA ASP A 67 -16.59 23.25 -22.05
C ASP A 67 -17.76 22.32 -21.65
N PRO A 68 -18.97 22.87 -21.41
CA PRO A 68 -20.11 22.03 -21.05
C PRO A 68 -20.60 21.12 -22.17
N PHE A 69 -20.19 21.36 -23.41
CA PHE A 69 -20.62 20.60 -24.59
C PHE A 69 -19.59 19.59 -25.12
N ALA A 70 -18.37 19.65 -24.63
CA ALA A 70 -17.30 18.75 -25.06
C ALA A 70 -16.52 18.20 -23.88
N THR A 71 -16.28 16.90 -23.89
CA THR A 71 -15.36 16.23 -22.96
C THR A 71 -14.14 15.73 -23.70
N PRO A 72 -12.92 15.76 -23.11
CA PRO A 72 -11.73 15.18 -23.72
C PRO A 72 -11.94 13.69 -24.02
N LEU A 73 -11.36 13.23 -25.15
CA LEU A 73 -11.47 11.83 -25.57
C LEU A 73 -10.74 10.88 -24.62
N GLU A 74 -9.66 11.34 -24.02
CA GLU A 74 -8.86 10.57 -23.08
C GLU A 74 -8.77 11.30 -21.74
N ILE A 75 -9.46 10.77 -20.75
CA ILE A 75 -9.38 11.23 -19.36
C ILE A 75 -8.71 10.14 -18.55
N LEU A 76 -7.47 10.40 -18.14
CA LEU A 76 -6.71 9.49 -17.27
C LEU A 76 -6.61 10.10 -15.86
N PRO A 77 -6.79 9.30 -14.81
CA PRO A 77 -6.52 9.71 -13.45
C PRO A 77 -5.00 9.76 -13.20
N GLU A 78 -4.60 10.12 -11.99
CA GLU A 78 -3.22 10.02 -11.54
C GLU A 78 -2.72 8.57 -11.57
N TRP A 79 -1.41 8.38 -11.74
CA TRP A 79 -0.79 7.07 -11.93
C TRP A 79 -1.12 6.03 -10.84
N TYR A 80 -1.26 6.48 -9.60
CA TYR A 80 -1.60 5.60 -8.47
C TYR A 80 -3.04 5.08 -8.49
N LEU A 81 -3.91 5.68 -9.28
CA LEU A 81 -5.29 5.24 -9.49
C LEU A 81 -5.48 4.40 -10.76
N TYR A 82 -4.45 4.19 -11.55
CA TYR A 82 -4.54 3.41 -12.79
C TYR A 82 -5.13 2.01 -12.61
N PRO A 83 -4.74 1.21 -11.61
CA PRO A 83 -5.33 -0.12 -11.43
C PRO A 83 -6.83 -0.08 -11.17
N THR A 84 -7.30 0.82 -10.32
CA THR A 84 -8.73 0.97 -10.02
C THR A 84 -9.52 1.50 -11.21
N PHE A 85 -8.95 2.44 -11.94
CA PHE A 85 -9.53 2.95 -13.18
C PHE A 85 -9.67 1.85 -14.22
N GLN A 86 -8.68 0.99 -14.37
CA GLN A 86 -8.72 -0.13 -15.31
C GLN A 86 -9.79 -1.15 -14.93
N ILE A 87 -9.95 -1.47 -13.66
CA ILE A 87 -11.03 -2.34 -13.19
C ILE A 87 -12.40 -1.76 -13.57
N LEU A 88 -12.60 -0.47 -13.31
CA LEU A 88 -13.84 0.22 -13.62
C LEU A 88 -14.14 0.21 -15.13
N ARG A 89 -13.10 0.32 -15.95
CA ARG A 89 -13.20 0.37 -17.42
C ARG A 89 -13.48 -0.99 -18.06
N ILE A 90 -12.88 -2.06 -17.52
CA ILE A 90 -13.03 -3.42 -18.07
C ILE A 90 -14.38 -4.04 -17.73
N VAL A 91 -14.89 -3.80 -16.53
CA VAL A 91 -16.13 -4.44 -16.07
C VAL A 91 -17.34 -3.79 -16.76
N PRO A 92 -18.10 -4.53 -17.55
CA PRO A 92 -19.22 -3.98 -18.34
C PRO A 92 -20.38 -3.46 -17.48
N ASN A 93 -20.55 -4.04 -16.29
CA ASN A 93 -21.57 -3.60 -15.35
C ASN A 93 -21.00 -2.58 -14.37
N LYS A 94 -21.52 -1.35 -14.41
CA LYS A 94 -21.06 -0.23 -13.56
C LYS A 94 -21.13 -0.54 -12.06
N LEU A 95 -22.20 -1.19 -11.61
CA LEU A 95 -22.35 -1.55 -10.19
C LEU A 95 -21.30 -2.59 -9.76
N LEU A 96 -21.03 -3.56 -10.62
CA LEU A 96 -20.01 -4.58 -10.37
C LEU A 96 -18.61 -3.97 -10.39
N GLY A 97 -18.33 -3.03 -11.29
CA GLY A 97 -17.07 -2.29 -11.34
C GLY A 97 -16.81 -1.48 -10.07
N ILE A 98 -17.81 -0.74 -9.59
CA ILE A 98 -17.72 0.01 -8.33
C ILE A 98 -17.52 -0.96 -7.15
N GLY A 99 -18.26 -2.07 -7.13
CA GLY A 99 -18.12 -3.10 -6.11
C GLY A 99 -16.72 -3.71 -6.10
N ALA A 100 -16.16 -4.05 -7.26
CA ALA A 100 -14.80 -4.59 -7.39
C ALA A 100 -13.73 -3.59 -6.92
N MET A 101 -13.88 -2.31 -7.30
CA MET A 101 -12.98 -1.25 -6.86
C MET A 101 -13.02 -1.06 -5.34
N THR A 102 -14.21 -1.11 -4.73
CA THR A 102 -14.41 -0.96 -3.29
C THR A 102 -13.95 -2.21 -2.52
N ALA A 103 -14.04 -3.38 -3.12
CA ALA A 103 -13.63 -4.65 -2.51
C ALA A 103 -12.12 -4.70 -2.19
N ILE A 104 -11.28 -3.99 -2.92
CA ILE A 104 -9.83 -3.97 -2.69
C ILE A 104 -9.48 -3.35 -1.32
N PRO A 105 -9.84 -2.09 -1.02
CA PRO A 105 -9.55 -1.51 0.28
C PRO A 105 -10.28 -2.23 1.43
N LEU A 106 -11.52 -2.67 1.21
CA LEU A 106 -12.24 -3.45 2.21
C LEU A 106 -11.57 -4.80 2.49
N GLY A 107 -11.09 -5.50 1.45
CA GLY A 107 -10.34 -6.74 1.60
C GLY A 107 -9.05 -6.54 2.38
N LEU A 108 -8.30 -5.46 2.13
CA LEU A 108 -7.10 -5.11 2.89
C LEU A 108 -7.41 -4.80 4.36
N MET A 109 -8.54 -4.16 4.65
CA MET A 109 -8.98 -3.92 6.03
C MET A 109 -9.37 -5.22 6.75
N LEU A 110 -9.82 -6.24 6.01
CA LEU A 110 -10.20 -7.54 6.57
C LEU A 110 -9.00 -8.46 6.83
N VAL A 111 -7.84 -8.19 6.21
CA VAL A 111 -6.64 -9.04 6.33
C VAL A 111 -6.26 -9.36 7.79
N PRO A 112 -6.22 -8.41 8.74
CA PRO A 112 -5.86 -8.73 10.13
C PRO A 112 -6.81 -9.73 10.79
N PHE A 113 -8.06 -9.76 10.37
CA PHE A 113 -9.08 -10.67 10.90
C PHE A 113 -9.02 -12.07 10.25
N ILE A 114 -8.69 -12.13 8.97
CA ILE A 114 -8.59 -13.38 8.22
C ILE A 114 -7.28 -14.11 8.56
N GLU A 115 -6.18 -13.40 8.73
CA GLU A 115 -4.85 -13.97 9.00
C GLU A 115 -4.54 -14.17 10.48
N SER A 116 -5.51 -14.07 11.38
CA SER A 116 -5.31 -14.21 12.82
C SER A 116 -4.77 -15.58 13.27
N ILE A 117 -4.83 -16.58 12.40
CA ILE A 117 -4.42 -17.98 12.68
C ILE A 117 -2.90 -18.16 12.60
N ASN A 118 -2.17 -17.24 11.99
CA ASN A 118 -0.75 -17.46 11.69
C ASN A 118 0.16 -16.92 12.80
N LYS A 119 0.99 -17.81 13.38
CA LYS A 119 1.96 -17.48 14.44
C LYS A 119 3.27 -16.90 13.89
N PHE A 120 3.52 -17.00 12.61
CA PHE A 120 4.77 -16.59 11.99
C PHE A 120 4.63 -15.23 11.32
N GLN A 121 5.62 -14.37 11.48
CA GLN A 121 5.68 -13.06 10.84
C GLN A 121 6.55 -13.07 9.59
N ASN A 122 7.52 -14.00 9.50
CA ASN A 122 8.41 -14.08 8.37
C ASN A 122 7.65 -14.53 7.10
N PRO A 123 7.71 -13.76 5.99
CA PRO A 123 7.03 -14.12 4.75
C PRO A 123 7.48 -15.47 4.17
N PHE A 124 8.74 -15.89 4.37
CA PHE A 124 9.21 -17.21 3.93
C PHE A 124 8.56 -18.37 4.67
N ARG A 125 8.07 -18.14 5.88
CA ARG A 125 7.30 -19.13 6.68
C ARG A 125 5.81 -19.08 6.42
N ARG A 126 5.36 -18.15 5.56
CA ARG A 126 3.95 -17.93 5.20
C ARG A 126 3.77 -18.06 3.69
N PRO A 127 3.92 -19.26 3.12
CA PRO A 127 3.96 -19.41 1.68
C PRO A 127 2.67 -18.98 0.99
N VAL A 128 1.52 -19.26 1.56
CA VAL A 128 0.21 -18.91 0.97
C VAL A 128 0.03 -17.38 0.95
N ALA A 129 0.25 -16.71 2.07
CA ALA A 129 0.11 -15.26 2.16
C ALA A 129 1.09 -14.54 1.24
N THR A 130 2.33 -15.01 1.16
CA THR A 130 3.35 -14.46 0.27
C THR A 130 3.01 -14.65 -1.20
N THR A 131 2.52 -15.83 -1.58
CA THR A 131 2.10 -16.11 -2.96
C THR A 131 0.92 -15.23 -3.37
N VAL A 132 -0.08 -15.09 -2.52
CA VAL A 132 -1.23 -14.21 -2.77
C VAL A 132 -0.80 -12.75 -2.93
N PHE A 133 0.10 -12.28 -2.07
CA PHE A 133 0.64 -10.93 -2.15
C PHE A 133 1.41 -10.67 -3.46
N LEU A 134 2.29 -11.58 -3.84
CA LEU A 134 3.06 -11.48 -5.09
C LEU A 134 2.15 -11.50 -6.31
N PHE A 135 1.18 -12.41 -6.34
CA PHE A 135 0.21 -12.49 -7.42
C PHE A 135 -0.64 -11.22 -7.51
N GLY A 136 -1.13 -10.72 -6.38
CA GLY A 136 -1.87 -9.46 -6.32
C GLY A 136 -1.05 -8.26 -6.81
N THR A 137 0.23 -8.22 -6.48
CA THR A 137 1.15 -7.17 -6.97
C THR A 137 1.33 -7.24 -8.48
N LEU A 138 1.53 -8.44 -9.05
CA LEU A 138 1.64 -8.62 -10.50
C LEU A 138 0.37 -8.21 -11.24
N VAL A 139 -0.80 -8.60 -10.71
CA VAL A 139 -2.10 -8.19 -11.28
C VAL A 139 -2.28 -6.67 -11.21
N THR A 140 -1.88 -6.05 -10.11
CA THR A 140 -1.97 -4.60 -9.95
C THR A 140 -1.06 -3.87 -10.96
N LEU A 141 0.14 -4.36 -11.17
CA LEU A 141 1.04 -3.82 -12.20
C LEU A 141 0.48 -3.99 -13.61
N TRP A 142 -0.05 -5.15 -13.91
CA TRP A 142 -0.69 -5.42 -15.18
C TRP A 142 -1.87 -4.46 -15.46
N LEU A 143 -2.76 -4.31 -14.50
CA LEU A 143 -3.88 -3.39 -14.60
C LEU A 143 -3.43 -1.94 -14.73
N GLY A 144 -2.38 -1.53 -14.00
CA GLY A 144 -1.83 -0.19 -14.07
C GLY A 144 -1.24 0.14 -15.44
N ILE A 145 -0.48 -0.77 -16.02
CA ILE A 145 0.07 -0.61 -17.37
C ILE A 145 -1.06 -0.62 -18.40
N GLY A 146 -2.01 -1.54 -18.28
CA GLY A 146 -3.15 -1.66 -19.20
C GLY A 146 -4.06 -0.41 -19.23
N ALA A 147 -4.09 0.36 -18.14
CA ALA A 147 -4.88 1.59 -18.08
C ALA A 147 -4.39 2.68 -19.05
N THR A 148 -3.12 2.65 -19.45
CA THR A 148 -2.54 3.59 -20.40
C THR A 148 -2.85 3.25 -21.86
N PHE A 149 -3.32 2.03 -22.14
CA PHE A 149 -3.69 1.58 -23.47
C PHE A 149 -5.19 1.80 -23.76
N PRO A 150 -5.58 1.88 -25.07
CA PRO A 150 -6.99 1.85 -25.45
C PRO A 150 -7.68 0.58 -24.91
N ILE A 151 -9.01 0.64 -24.73
CA ILE A 151 -9.78 -0.48 -24.13
C ILE A 151 -9.55 -1.81 -24.86
N GLN A 152 -9.40 -1.76 -26.19
CA GLN A 152 -9.24 -2.96 -27.03
C GLN A 152 -7.91 -3.69 -26.76
N GLU A 153 -6.86 -2.96 -26.44
CA GLU A 153 -5.50 -3.47 -26.25
C GLU A 153 -5.09 -3.52 -24.77
N SER A 154 -5.97 -3.09 -23.86
CA SER A 154 -5.65 -2.90 -22.46
C SER A 154 -5.33 -4.18 -21.70
N LEU A 155 -5.89 -5.31 -22.11
CA LEU A 155 -5.63 -6.63 -21.50
C LEU A 155 -4.39 -7.30 -22.11
N THR A 156 -4.13 -7.06 -23.38
CA THR A 156 -3.00 -7.65 -24.10
C THR A 156 -1.75 -6.80 -24.06
N LEU A 157 -1.83 -5.58 -23.51
CA LEU A 157 -0.75 -4.59 -23.45
C LEU A 157 -0.15 -4.26 -24.84
N GLY A 158 -0.98 -4.36 -25.88
CA GLY A 158 -0.54 -4.12 -27.25
C GLY A 158 0.41 -5.17 -27.83
N LEU A 159 0.48 -6.35 -27.22
CA LEU A 159 1.36 -7.44 -27.67
C LEU A 159 0.74 -8.30 -28.77
N PHE A 160 -0.58 -8.23 -28.95
CA PHE A 160 -1.36 -8.99 -29.95
C PHE A 160 -2.42 -8.12 -30.60
#